data_baf9a08ea9364cbbc37ff43d84d2b1d8
#
_entry.id   baf9a08ea9364cbbc37ff43d84d2b1d8
#
_cell.length_a   1.000
_cell.length_b   1.000
_cell.length_c   1.000
_cell.angle_alpha   90.00
_cell.angle_beta   90.00
_cell.angle_gamma   90.00
#
_symmetry.space_group_name_H-M   'P 1'
#
loop_
_entity.id
_entity.type
_entity.pdbx_description
1 polymer ?
#
loop_
_entity_poly.entity_id
_entity_poly.type
_entity_poly.pdbx_seq_one_letter_code
_entity_poly.pdbx_strand_id
1 'polypeptide(L)'
;MAGVGPVPKRSDERIRRNKDDVEVTKIDAAGEVDQPPLGFDDPHPVISDLWDSLGESAQNQYYEPSDWQYARFVLHFADGLIKSSRPSAQMFQGIHSALADLLVSEGSRRRVRMEIERANAQADVIDISEEFKKRMGLKDD
;
A
#
# COMPACT_ATOMS: atom_id res chain seq x y z
N MET A 1 3.50 -24.32 -2.81
CA MET A 1 3.89 -23.08 -2.10
C MET A 1 4.87 -22.33 -2.99
N ALA A 2 4.47 -21.17 -3.50
CA ALA A 2 5.42 -20.31 -4.16
C ALA A 2 6.46 -19.87 -3.14
N GLY A 3 7.71 -20.18 -3.36
CA GLY A 3 8.81 -19.86 -2.47
C GLY A 3 8.86 -18.34 -2.26
N VAL A 4 8.75 -17.91 -1.02
CA VAL A 4 8.93 -16.50 -0.66
C VAL A 4 10.42 -16.17 -0.80
N GLY A 5 10.80 -15.81 -2.02
CA GLY A 5 12.16 -15.31 -2.29
C GLY A 5 12.42 -13.99 -1.55
N PRO A 6 13.67 -13.54 -1.48
CA PRO A 6 14.03 -12.28 -0.86
C PRO A 6 13.25 -11.13 -1.53
N VAL A 7 12.93 -10.10 -0.74
CA VAL A 7 12.22 -8.91 -1.23
C VAL A 7 13.06 -8.24 -2.33
N PRO A 8 12.49 -7.98 -3.52
CA PRO A 8 13.22 -7.31 -4.60
C PRO A 8 13.71 -5.92 -4.20
N LYS A 9 14.86 -5.52 -4.70
CA LYS A 9 15.37 -4.16 -4.56
C LYS A 9 14.44 -3.14 -5.24
N ARG A 10 14.48 -1.90 -4.82
CA ARG A 10 13.79 -0.79 -5.49
C ARG A 10 14.27 -0.62 -6.93
N SER A 11 13.50 0.03 -7.78
CA SER A 11 13.79 0.20 -9.20
C SER A 11 15.10 0.95 -9.46
N ASP A 12 15.41 1.95 -8.64
CA ASP A 12 16.64 2.74 -8.65
C ASP A 12 17.89 1.94 -8.22
N GLU A 13 17.71 0.88 -7.45
CA GLU A 13 18.77 0.00 -6.99
C GLU A 13 19.05 -1.18 -7.94
N ARG A 14 18.25 -1.35 -9.01
CA ARG A 14 18.33 -2.50 -9.90
C ARG A 14 19.18 -2.24 -11.12
N ILE A 15 20.26 -3.03 -11.27
CA ILE A 15 21.03 -3.10 -12.53
C ILE A 15 20.37 -4.18 -13.40
N ARG A 16 19.69 -3.79 -14.48
CA ARG A 16 19.06 -4.71 -15.44
C ARG A 16 19.87 -4.79 -16.72
N ARG A 17 20.19 -6.01 -17.15
CA ARG A 17 20.80 -6.29 -18.45
C ARG A 17 19.76 -6.55 -19.57
N ASN A 18 18.54 -7.00 -19.22
CA ASN A 18 17.45 -7.23 -20.18
C ASN A 18 16.16 -6.59 -19.67
N LYS A 19 15.41 -5.94 -20.57
CA LYS A 19 14.01 -5.58 -20.35
C LYS A 19 13.16 -6.83 -20.64
N ASP A 20 12.43 -7.30 -19.65
CA ASP A 20 11.36 -8.28 -19.88
C ASP A 20 10.19 -7.52 -20.51
N ASP A 21 9.97 -7.71 -21.80
CA ASP A 21 8.76 -7.25 -22.50
C ASP A 21 7.62 -8.23 -22.15
N VAL A 22 7.09 -8.10 -20.94
CA VAL A 22 5.86 -8.80 -20.57
C VAL A 22 4.70 -7.93 -21.03
N GLU A 23 3.91 -8.45 -21.97
CA GLU A 23 2.69 -7.81 -22.42
C GLU A 23 1.69 -7.73 -21.25
N VAL A 24 1.26 -6.51 -20.94
CA VAL A 24 0.29 -6.24 -19.87
C VAL A 24 -1.07 -6.05 -20.51
N THR A 25 -2.02 -6.93 -20.20
CA THR A 25 -3.43 -6.74 -20.58
C THR A 25 -4.00 -5.61 -19.75
N LYS A 26 -4.42 -4.53 -20.41
CA LYS A 26 -5.10 -3.41 -19.77
C LYS A 26 -6.60 -3.59 -19.95
N ILE A 27 -7.32 -3.52 -18.85
CA ILE A 27 -8.78 -3.54 -18.82
C ILE A 27 -9.22 -2.19 -18.28
N ASP A 28 -10.02 -1.48 -19.06
CA ASP A 28 -10.57 -0.20 -18.64
C ASP A 28 -11.77 -0.44 -17.74
N ALA A 29 -11.64 -0.04 -16.47
CA ALA A 29 -12.73 -0.03 -15.51
C ALA A 29 -13.26 1.40 -15.36
N ALA A 30 -14.58 1.56 -15.29
CA ALA A 30 -15.22 2.86 -15.14
C ALA A 30 -15.41 3.21 -13.65
N GLY A 31 -14.92 4.40 -13.27
CA GLY A 31 -15.16 5.00 -11.96
C GLY A 31 -14.18 4.59 -10.87
N GLU A 32 -14.33 5.22 -9.72
CA GLU A 32 -13.61 4.88 -8.49
C GLU A 32 -14.40 3.84 -7.70
N VAL A 33 -13.69 2.94 -7.03
CA VAL A 33 -14.28 1.92 -6.16
C VAL A 33 -14.16 2.39 -4.72
N ASP A 34 -15.27 2.72 -4.10
CA ASP A 34 -15.31 3.13 -2.71
C ASP A 34 -15.08 1.95 -1.76
N GLN A 35 -14.37 2.23 -0.66
CA GLN A 35 -14.23 1.27 0.41
C GLN A 35 -15.58 1.03 1.07
N PRO A 36 -16.10 -0.22 1.10
CA PRO A 36 -17.32 -0.52 1.82
C PRO A 36 -17.08 -0.50 3.34
N PRO A 37 -18.14 -0.43 4.17
CA PRO A 37 -17.98 -0.60 5.61
C PRO A 37 -17.45 -2.00 5.94
N LEU A 38 -16.66 -2.13 7.01
CA LEU A 38 -16.11 -3.41 7.46
C LEU A 38 -17.24 -4.44 7.72
N GLY A 39 -18.33 -4.02 8.34
CA GLY A 39 -19.62 -4.71 8.33
C GLY A 39 -19.71 -5.95 9.22
N PHE A 40 -18.86 -6.10 10.23
CA PHE A 40 -19.04 -7.06 11.30
C PHE A 40 -18.97 -6.39 12.69
N ASP A 41 -19.67 -6.98 13.66
CA ASP A 41 -19.85 -6.40 14.96
C ASP A 41 -18.60 -6.55 15.84
N ASP A 42 -18.34 -5.52 16.64
CA ASP A 42 -17.27 -5.49 17.65
C ASP A 42 -15.90 -6.02 17.16
N PRO A 43 -15.35 -5.50 16.06
CA PRO A 43 -14.04 -5.92 15.61
C PRO A 43 -12.96 -5.52 16.62
N HIS A 44 -11.91 -6.35 16.72
CA HIS A 44 -10.75 -5.97 17.51
C HIS A 44 -10.14 -4.65 16.98
N PRO A 45 -9.70 -3.72 17.85
CA PRO A 45 -9.16 -2.43 17.41
C PRO A 45 -8.12 -2.51 16.32
N VAL A 46 -7.19 -3.45 16.38
CA VAL A 46 -6.15 -3.66 15.34
C VAL A 46 -6.79 -4.00 13.98
N ILE A 47 -7.93 -4.68 13.97
CA ILE A 47 -8.64 -5.02 12.72
C ILE A 47 -9.33 -3.80 12.14
N SER A 48 -9.95 -2.97 12.98
CA SER A 48 -10.54 -1.70 12.55
C SER A 48 -9.47 -0.77 11.99
N ASP A 49 -8.36 -0.61 12.70
CA ASP A 49 -7.24 0.24 12.27
C ASP A 49 -6.63 -0.25 10.94
N LEU A 50 -6.51 -1.58 10.77
CA LEU A 50 -6.02 -2.15 9.52
C LEU A 50 -7.00 -1.90 8.37
N TRP A 51 -8.30 -2.04 8.61
CA TRP A 51 -9.33 -1.73 7.61
C TRP A 51 -9.26 -0.28 7.16
N ASP A 52 -9.22 0.66 8.11
CA ASP A 52 -9.14 2.09 7.82
C ASP A 52 -7.84 2.42 7.07
N SER A 53 -6.72 1.83 7.47
CA SER A 53 -5.44 2.02 6.80
C SER A 53 -5.42 1.50 5.36
N LEU A 54 -6.20 0.46 5.04
CA LEU A 54 -6.35 0.00 3.65
C LEU A 54 -7.03 1.06 2.79
N GLY A 55 -8.05 1.74 3.33
CA GLY A 55 -8.74 2.85 2.66
C GLY A 55 -7.86 4.08 2.42
N GLU A 56 -6.86 4.30 3.27
CA GLU A 56 -5.93 5.43 3.18
C GLU A 56 -4.66 5.11 2.37
N SER A 57 -4.43 3.85 2.06
CA SER A 57 -3.21 3.39 1.39
C SER A 57 -3.29 3.54 -0.12
N ALA A 58 -2.23 4.03 -0.74
CA ALA A 58 -2.20 4.34 -2.17
C ALA A 58 -2.45 3.12 -3.09
N GLN A 59 -2.20 1.90 -2.64
CA GLN A 59 -2.48 0.70 -3.44
C GLN A 59 -3.98 0.45 -3.64
N ASN A 60 -4.86 1.01 -2.82
CA ASN A 60 -6.30 0.80 -2.94
C ASN A 60 -6.88 1.32 -4.26
N GLN A 61 -6.21 2.24 -4.95
CA GLN A 61 -6.60 2.71 -6.27
C GLN A 61 -6.70 1.59 -7.32
N TYR A 62 -6.07 0.44 -7.06
CA TYR A 62 -6.12 -0.73 -7.92
C TYR A 62 -7.13 -1.78 -7.44
N TYR A 63 -7.84 -1.52 -6.34
CA TYR A 63 -8.78 -2.45 -5.79
C TYR A 63 -10.11 -2.42 -6.54
N GLU A 64 -10.53 -3.59 -6.95
CA GLU A 64 -11.87 -3.83 -7.47
C GLU A 64 -12.84 -4.16 -6.31
N PRO A 65 -14.16 -4.13 -6.52
CA PRO A 65 -15.13 -4.51 -5.49
C PRO A 65 -14.86 -5.88 -4.86
N SER A 66 -14.33 -6.83 -5.63
CA SER A 66 -13.96 -8.17 -5.14
C SER A 66 -12.78 -8.14 -4.17
N ASP A 67 -11.82 -7.23 -4.36
CA ASP A 67 -10.67 -7.10 -3.47
C ASP A 67 -11.09 -6.58 -2.09
N TRP A 68 -12.03 -5.66 -2.05
CA TRP A 68 -12.64 -5.21 -0.80
C TRP A 68 -13.39 -6.32 -0.08
N GLN A 69 -14.15 -7.16 -0.79
CA GLN A 69 -14.82 -8.30 -0.18
C GLN A 69 -13.82 -9.37 0.28
N TYR A 70 -12.77 -9.60 -0.49
CA TYR A 70 -11.68 -10.49 -0.09
C TYR A 70 -10.98 -9.99 1.17
N ALA A 71 -10.67 -8.71 1.25
CA ALA A 71 -10.11 -8.09 2.45
C ALA A 71 -11.02 -8.28 3.68
N ARG A 72 -12.33 -8.04 3.54
CA ARG A 72 -13.30 -8.29 4.61
C ARG A 72 -13.32 -9.75 5.06
N PHE A 73 -13.31 -10.67 4.12
CA PHE A 73 -13.25 -12.11 4.40
C PHE A 73 -12.00 -12.47 5.20
N VAL A 74 -10.84 -12.02 4.77
CA VAL A 74 -9.55 -12.26 5.46
C VAL A 74 -9.55 -11.64 6.86
N LEU A 75 -10.01 -10.40 6.99
CA LEU A 75 -10.05 -9.68 8.26
C LEU A 75 -11.04 -10.30 9.26
N HIS A 76 -12.11 -10.93 8.78
CA HIS A 76 -13.02 -11.68 9.66
C HIS A 76 -12.31 -12.85 10.34
N PHE A 77 -11.51 -13.61 9.61
CA PHE A 77 -10.67 -14.67 10.18
C PHE A 77 -9.56 -14.14 11.07
N ALA A 78 -8.95 -13.01 10.67
CA ALA A 78 -7.93 -12.36 11.49
C ALA A 78 -8.49 -11.87 12.83
N ASP A 79 -9.69 -11.31 12.84
CA ASP A 79 -10.40 -10.90 14.07
C ASP A 79 -10.64 -12.09 15.01
N GLY A 80 -11.14 -13.19 14.47
CA GLY A 80 -11.33 -14.42 15.24
C GLY A 80 -10.01 -14.98 15.79
N LEU A 81 -8.92 -14.90 15.00
CA LEU A 81 -7.61 -15.36 15.43
C LEU A 81 -7.06 -14.53 16.59
N ILE A 82 -7.14 -13.20 16.52
CA ILE A 82 -6.66 -12.28 17.56
C ILE A 82 -7.45 -12.48 18.87
N LYS A 83 -8.75 -12.68 18.77
CA LYS A 83 -9.64 -12.90 19.92
C LYS A 83 -9.53 -14.31 20.52
N SER A 84 -8.90 -15.24 19.81
CA SER A 84 -8.77 -16.61 20.27
C SER A 84 -7.80 -16.74 21.45
N SER A 85 -8.19 -17.53 22.46
CA SER A 85 -7.30 -17.91 23.56
C SER A 85 -6.17 -18.86 23.12
N ARG A 86 -6.33 -19.52 21.97
CA ARG A 86 -5.37 -20.45 21.38
C ARG A 86 -5.22 -20.16 19.88
N PRO A 87 -4.47 -19.11 19.51
CA PRO A 87 -4.31 -18.74 18.11
C PRO A 87 -3.59 -19.83 17.32
N SER A 88 -4.11 -20.15 16.14
CA SER A 88 -3.51 -21.13 15.23
C SER A 88 -2.39 -20.50 14.41
N ALA A 89 -1.19 -21.06 14.51
CA ALA A 89 -0.06 -20.64 13.69
C ALA A 89 -0.32 -20.88 12.18
N GLN A 90 -1.01 -21.96 11.83
CA GLN A 90 -1.38 -22.24 10.44
C GLN A 90 -2.38 -21.22 9.90
N MET A 91 -3.39 -20.83 10.70
CA MET A 91 -4.33 -19.78 10.30
C MET A 91 -3.63 -18.43 10.15
N PHE A 92 -2.71 -18.10 11.05
CA PHE A 92 -1.89 -16.89 10.94
C PHE A 92 -1.10 -16.87 9.62
N GLN A 93 -0.48 -17.96 9.23
CA GLN A 93 0.24 -18.05 7.96
C GLN A 93 -0.68 -17.87 6.74
N GLY A 94 -1.88 -18.43 6.79
CA GLY A 94 -2.88 -18.23 5.75
C GLY A 94 -3.32 -16.76 5.63
N ILE A 95 -3.60 -16.11 6.75
CA ILE A 95 -3.94 -14.68 6.80
C ILE A 95 -2.78 -13.82 6.30
N HIS A 96 -1.55 -14.10 6.75
CA HIS A 96 -0.37 -13.40 6.29
C HIS A 96 -0.18 -13.48 4.78
N SER A 97 -0.39 -14.67 4.21
CA SER A 97 -0.33 -14.88 2.75
C SER A 97 -1.41 -14.09 2.02
N ALA A 98 -2.65 -14.12 2.52
CA ALA A 98 -3.77 -13.39 1.95
C ALA A 98 -3.57 -11.85 2.01
N LEU A 99 -2.99 -11.33 3.09
CA LEU A 99 -2.64 -9.92 3.19
C LEU A 99 -1.51 -9.53 2.21
N ALA A 100 -0.63 -10.46 1.87
CA ALA A 100 0.38 -10.24 0.84
C ALA A 100 -0.24 -10.12 -0.56
N ASP A 101 -1.30 -10.89 -0.85
CA ASP A 101 -2.06 -10.79 -2.11
C ASP A 101 -2.74 -9.42 -2.25
N LEU A 102 -3.18 -8.84 -1.14
CA LEU A 102 -3.74 -7.48 -1.08
C LEU A 102 -2.67 -6.36 -1.10
N LEU A 103 -1.40 -6.70 -1.23
CA LEU A 103 -0.28 -5.76 -1.28
C LEU A 103 -0.18 -4.86 -0.05
N VAL A 104 -0.55 -5.38 1.12
CA VAL A 104 -0.59 -4.61 2.37
C VAL A 104 0.79 -4.14 2.80
N SER A 105 1.83 -4.95 2.59
CA SER A 105 3.19 -4.62 2.97
C SER A 105 4.02 -4.04 1.82
N GLU A 106 4.99 -3.19 2.13
CA GLU A 106 5.93 -2.67 1.12
C GLU A 106 6.68 -3.81 0.40
N GLY A 107 7.03 -4.86 1.11
CA GLY A 107 7.68 -6.03 0.53
C GLY A 107 6.82 -6.71 -0.54
N SER A 108 5.51 -6.84 -0.29
CA SER A 108 4.57 -7.39 -1.27
C SER A 108 4.45 -6.49 -2.50
N ARG A 109 4.33 -5.18 -2.30
CA ARG A 109 4.26 -4.20 -3.39
C ARG A 109 5.52 -4.25 -4.27
N ARG A 110 6.70 -4.27 -3.68
CA ARG A 110 7.97 -4.37 -4.44
C ARG A 110 8.10 -5.66 -5.26
N ARG A 111 7.50 -6.77 -4.81
CA ARG A 111 7.50 -8.02 -5.59
C ARG A 111 6.74 -7.88 -6.90
N VAL A 112 5.66 -7.11 -6.91
CA VAL A 112 4.89 -6.81 -8.12
C VAL A 112 5.37 -5.53 -8.84
N ARG A 113 6.50 -4.98 -8.41
CA ARG A 113 7.12 -3.76 -8.97
C ARG A 113 6.28 -2.50 -8.77
N MET A 114 5.52 -2.44 -7.68
CA MET A 114 4.79 -1.26 -7.26
C MET A 114 5.61 -0.51 -6.22
N GLU A 115 5.85 0.76 -6.46
CA GLU A 115 6.52 1.68 -5.56
C GLU A 115 5.59 2.86 -5.29
N ILE A 116 5.42 3.21 -4.03
CA ILE A 116 4.61 4.35 -3.62
C ILE A 116 5.56 5.49 -3.29
N GLU A 117 5.48 6.54 -4.09
CA GLU A 117 6.13 7.81 -3.82
C GLU A 117 5.11 8.73 -3.14
N ARG A 118 5.37 9.09 -1.89
CA ARG A 118 4.64 10.17 -1.24
C ARG A 118 5.38 11.45 -1.57
N ALA A 119 4.66 12.41 -2.13
CA ALA A 119 5.15 13.77 -2.15
C ALA A 119 5.46 14.12 -0.69
N ASN A 120 6.73 14.23 -0.35
CA ASN A 120 7.12 14.87 0.90
C ASN A 120 6.38 16.20 0.88
N ALA A 121 5.65 16.51 1.96
CA ALA A 121 5.25 17.89 2.20
C ALA A 121 6.54 18.69 2.09
N GLN A 122 6.74 19.28 0.95
CA GLN A 122 7.93 20.01 0.63
C GLN A 122 7.98 21.09 1.69
N ALA A 123 8.94 21.02 2.60
CA ALA A 123 9.39 22.22 3.26
C ALA A 123 9.55 23.21 2.11
N ASP A 124 8.75 24.27 2.10
CA ASP A 124 8.89 25.34 1.14
C ASP A 124 10.39 25.59 1.04
N VAL A 125 10.98 25.25 -0.09
CA VAL A 125 12.33 25.67 -0.41
C VAL A 125 12.15 27.16 -0.59
N ILE A 126 12.23 27.87 0.53
CA ILE A 126 12.37 29.33 0.54
C ILE A 126 13.64 29.52 -0.28
N ASP A 127 13.47 30.03 -1.50
CA ASP A 127 14.60 30.36 -2.33
C ASP A 127 15.38 31.45 -1.55
N ILE A 128 16.41 30.99 -0.86
CA ILE A 128 17.27 31.84 -0.04
C ILE A 128 17.77 33.04 -0.84
N SER A 129 17.85 32.88 -2.16
CA SER A 129 18.26 33.95 -3.06
C SER A 129 17.20 35.05 -3.18
N GLU A 130 15.91 34.68 -3.24
CA GLU A 130 14.81 35.66 -3.28
C GLU A 130 14.61 36.35 -1.92
N GLU A 131 14.71 35.60 -0.83
CA GLU A 131 14.57 36.16 0.49
C GLU A 131 15.77 37.10 0.82
N PHE A 132 16.98 36.73 0.35
CA PHE A 132 18.17 37.57 0.49
C PHE A 132 18.04 38.86 -0.34
N LYS A 133 17.56 38.81 -1.59
CA LYS A 133 17.27 39.98 -2.43
C LYS A 133 16.25 40.90 -1.78
N LYS A 134 15.18 40.33 -1.22
CA LYS A 134 14.12 41.07 -0.53
C LYS A 134 14.63 41.78 0.72
N ARG A 135 15.54 41.11 1.47
CA ARG A 135 16.13 41.64 2.70
C ARG A 135 17.18 42.73 2.41
N MET A 136 17.86 42.63 1.28
CA MET A 136 18.89 43.59 0.85
C MET A 136 18.31 44.79 0.07
N GLY A 137 16.97 44.79 -0.21
CA GLY A 137 16.33 45.88 -0.90
C GLY A 137 16.77 46.02 -2.38
N LEU A 138 17.32 44.97 -2.98
CA LEU A 138 17.74 44.96 -4.37
C LEU A 138 16.49 44.79 -5.25
N LYS A 139 16.15 45.80 -6.03
CA LYS A 139 15.13 45.74 -7.09
C LYS A 139 15.76 45.07 -8.31
N ASP A 140 14.99 44.18 -8.92
CA ASP A 140 15.35 43.68 -10.26
C ASP A 140 15.24 44.85 -11.23
N ASP A 141 16.35 45.15 -11.94
CA ASP A 141 16.38 46.01 -13.10
C ASP A 141 16.02 45.23 -14.35
#